data_fda683635f5baa43c749e3595ec22ee5
#
_entry.id   fda683635f5baa43c749e3595ec22ee5
#
_cell.length_a   1.000
_cell.length_b   1.000
_cell.length_c   1.000
_cell.angle_alpha   90.00
_cell.angle_beta   90.00
_cell.angle_gamma   90.00
#
_symmetry.space_group_name_H-M   'P 1'
#
loop_
_entity.id
_entity.type
_entity.pdbx_description
1 polymer ?
#
loop_
_entity_poly.entity_id
_entity_poly.type
_entity_poly.pdbx_seq_one_letter_code
_entity_poly.pdbx_strand_id
1 'polypeptide(L)'
;MKRKMKLQGLLLMATMMLASCHTQRTIFMAGDSTAEYATQEKKGYIRGWAQMLPQYLNDDVKMDIRARGGRSTKSFIADGIWDKLIADVKKGDYVFIQFGHNDASRNPQRHASYADYKANLIRMINEVRAKGATPVLLTSMVQRTFQKGLLVDDRLKGYPGIVRRLAKEMDVLLIDCHQKTRDFVVTIGDEASKPYYRYLGPDIDPFKPKGIADDTHMMEKGAKRVAAFVAEGMLELDNRLSGYVLEEKVLEELGDIYREYEEK
;
A
#
# COMPACT_ATOMS: atom_id res chain seq x y z
N MET A 1 -46.33 71.09 11.19
CA MET A 1 -46.25 69.87 10.36
C MET A 1 -44.85 69.27 10.44
N LYS A 2 -44.61 68.21 11.23
CA LYS A 2 -43.30 67.57 11.36
C LYS A 2 -43.39 66.20 10.66
N ARG A 3 -42.64 66.04 9.57
CA ARG A 3 -42.53 64.85 8.77
C ARG A 3 -41.53 63.91 9.47
N LYS A 4 -42.04 62.76 9.97
CA LYS A 4 -41.20 61.69 10.51
C LYS A 4 -40.59 60.90 9.33
N MET A 5 -39.28 60.97 9.16
CA MET A 5 -38.53 60.07 8.29
C MET A 5 -38.27 58.74 9.02
N LYS A 6 -38.81 57.65 8.48
CA LYS A 6 -38.50 56.29 8.96
C LYS A 6 -37.16 55.86 8.34
N LEU A 7 -36.19 55.68 9.20
CA LEU A 7 -34.90 55.05 8.86
C LEU A 7 -35.11 53.55 8.80
N GLN A 8 -35.22 52.98 7.61
CA GLN A 8 -35.18 51.52 7.43
C GLN A 8 -33.70 51.10 7.36
N GLY A 9 -33.26 50.49 8.47
CA GLY A 9 -31.94 49.85 8.52
C GLY A 9 -31.91 48.60 7.64
N LEU A 10 -31.12 48.67 6.57
CA LEU A 10 -30.83 47.50 5.72
C LEU A 10 -29.78 46.67 6.45
N LEU A 11 -30.23 45.58 7.09
CA LEU A 11 -29.37 44.59 7.72
C LEU A 11 -28.80 43.68 6.61
N LEU A 12 -27.61 44.03 6.12
CA LEU A 12 -26.87 43.19 5.16
C LEU A 12 -26.30 42.00 5.90
N MET A 13 -27.01 40.88 5.89
CA MET A 13 -26.46 39.58 6.33
C MET A 13 -25.42 39.16 5.31
N ALA A 14 -24.15 39.43 5.58
CA ALA A 14 -23.02 38.84 4.90
C ALA A 14 -22.92 37.36 5.34
N THR A 15 -23.56 36.49 4.61
CA THR A 15 -23.29 35.01 4.68
C THR A 15 -21.86 34.82 4.17
N MET A 16 -20.89 34.78 5.10
CA MET A 16 -19.58 34.21 4.83
C MET A 16 -19.81 32.74 4.50
N MET A 17 -19.87 32.40 3.21
CA MET A 17 -19.60 31.07 2.74
C MET A 17 -18.16 30.76 3.11
N LEU A 18 -17.95 30.07 4.22
CA LEU A 18 -16.71 29.36 4.49
C LEU A 18 -16.62 28.28 3.41
N ALA A 19 -16.05 28.64 2.28
CA ALA A 19 -15.55 27.64 1.34
C ALA A 19 -14.51 26.83 2.13
N SER A 20 -14.94 25.72 2.72
CA SER A 20 -14.03 24.72 3.26
C SER A 20 -13.15 24.30 2.08
N CYS A 21 -11.93 24.85 2.04
CA CYS A 21 -10.93 24.40 1.08
C CYS A 21 -10.60 22.98 1.49
N HIS A 22 -11.37 22.03 0.95
CA HIS A 22 -11.16 20.60 1.19
C HIS A 22 -9.85 20.24 0.50
N THR A 23 -8.76 20.30 1.29
CA THR A 23 -7.43 19.99 0.76
C THR A 23 -7.33 18.47 0.65
N GLN A 24 -7.44 17.95 -0.57
CA GLN A 24 -7.23 16.53 -0.86
C GLN A 24 -5.89 16.07 -0.27
N ARG A 25 -5.91 15.00 0.51
CA ARG A 25 -4.71 14.42 1.11
C ARG A 25 -4.00 13.51 0.12
N THR A 26 -2.70 13.34 0.34
CA THR A 26 -1.91 12.42 -0.46
C THR A 26 -1.44 11.26 0.40
N ILE A 27 -1.60 10.03 -0.12
CA ILE A 27 -0.92 8.84 0.38
C ILE A 27 0.28 8.60 -0.53
N PHE A 28 1.48 8.88 -0.01
CA PHE A 28 2.72 8.53 -0.68
C PHE A 28 3.05 7.06 -0.43
N MET A 29 3.43 6.32 -1.49
CA MET A 29 3.79 4.92 -1.37
C MET A 29 5.29 4.73 -1.57
N ALA A 30 6.03 4.44 -0.49
CA ALA A 30 7.41 3.99 -0.49
C ALA A 30 7.47 2.46 -0.45
N GLY A 31 8.06 1.83 -1.47
CA GLY A 31 8.07 0.37 -1.54
C GLY A 31 8.88 -0.19 -2.70
N ASP A 32 8.73 -1.48 -2.90
CA ASP A 32 9.42 -2.26 -3.93
C ASP A 32 8.51 -2.60 -5.14
N SER A 33 8.89 -3.63 -5.91
CA SER A 33 8.16 -4.06 -7.11
C SER A 33 6.74 -4.54 -6.86
N THR A 34 6.42 -4.93 -5.63
CA THR A 34 5.09 -5.44 -5.28
C THR A 34 4.05 -4.32 -5.17
N ALA A 35 4.53 -3.08 -4.95
CA ALA A 35 3.71 -1.87 -4.89
C ALA A 35 3.97 -0.89 -6.05
N GLU A 36 4.95 -1.15 -6.94
CA GLU A 36 5.35 -0.26 -8.05
C GLU A 36 4.21 -0.04 -9.06
N TYR A 37 4.10 1.17 -9.59
CA TYR A 37 3.25 1.41 -10.75
C TYR A 37 3.86 0.75 -12.00
N ALA A 38 3.19 -0.26 -12.52
CA ALA A 38 3.67 -1.07 -13.63
C ALA A 38 2.69 -1.03 -14.80
N THR A 39 3.19 -0.73 -16.02
CA THR A 39 2.41 -0.80 -17.25
C THR A 39 2.78 -2.05 -18.06
N GLN A 40 1.88 -2.49 -18.92
CA GLN A 40 2.12 -3.67 -19.77
C GLN A 40 3.35 -3.48 -20.67
N GLU A 41 3.54 -2.27 -21.20
CA GLU A 41 4.68 -1.94 -22.07
C GLU A 41 6.05 -2.08 -21.37
N LYS A 42 6.11 -1.77 -20.06
CA LYS A 42 7.36 -1.76 -19.29
C LYS A 42 7.61 -3.02 -18.49
N LYS A 43 6.55 -3.69 -18.05
CA LYS A 43 6.62 -4.78 -17.06
C LYS A 43 5.80 -6.02 -17.46
N GLY A 44 5.21 -6.03 -18.65
CA GLY A 44 4.32 -7.12 -19.07
C GLY A 44 3.08 -7.19 -18.19
N TYR A 45 2.78 -8.37 -17.71
CA TYR A 45 1.56 -8.63 -16.93
C TYR A 45 1.67 -8.34 -15.42
N ILE A 46 2.85 -7.93 -14.92
CA ILE A 46 3.02 -7.56 -13.51
C ILE A 46 2.23 -6.29 -13.20
N ARG A 47 1.58 -6.29 -12.03
CA ARG A 47 0.95 -5.11 -11.43
C ARG A 47 1.34 -5.00 -9.95
N GLY A 48 1.69 -3.79 -9.51
CA GLY A 48 1.82 -3.52 -8.09
C GLY A 48 0.46 -3.20 -7.46
N TRP A 49 0.26 -3.62 -6.24
CA TRP A 49 -1.02 -3.43 -5.56
C TRP A 49 -1.39 -1.95 -5.36
N ALA A 50 -0.38 -1.08 -5.16
CA ALA A 50 -0.66 0.34 -4.89
C ALA A 50 -1.36 1.06 -6.07
N GLN A 51 -1.14 0.60 -7.32
CA GLN A 51 -1.85 1.16 -8.47
C GLN A 51 -3.33 0.73 -8.54
N MET A 52 -3.70 -0.31 -7.81
CA MET A 52 -5.09 -0.78 -7.72
C MET A 52 -5.83 -0.19 -6.51
N LEU A 53 -5.12 0.36 -5.51
CA LEU A 53 -5.75 0.91 -4.31
C LEU A 53 -6.73 2.07 -4.58
N PRO A 54 -6.50 2.97 -5.54
CA PRO A 54 -7.42 4.09 -5.80
C PRO A 54 -8.86 3.67 -6.10
N GLN A 55 -9.11 2.45 -6.62
CA GLN A 55 -10.49 1.97 -6.87
C GLN A 55 -11.31 1.75 -5.59
N TYR A 56 -10.63 1.62 -4.44
CA TYR A 56 -11.23 1.44 -3.12
C TYR A 56 -11.22 2.72 -2.28
N LEU A 57 -10.78 3.85 -2.85
CA LEU A 57 -10.69 5.13 -2.16
C LEU A 57 -11.69 6.14 -2.73
N ASN A 58 -12.16 7.06 -1.88
CA ASN A 58 -12.93 8.21 -2.31
C ASN A 58 -12.02 9.36 -2.81
N ASP A 59 -12.64 10.43 -3.33
CA ASP A 59 -11.93 11.55 -3.95
C ASP A 59 -11.22 12.49 -2.95
N ASP A 60 -11.37 12.27 -1.64
CA ASP A 60 -10.74 13.09 -0.61
C ASP A 60 -9.25 12.79 -0.43
N VAL A 61 -8.80 11.68 -0.99
CA VAL A 61 -7.40 11.24 -0.95
C VAL A 61 -6.92 10.77 -2.33
N LYS A 62 -5.65 10.98 -2.61
CA LYS A 62 -4.99 10.49 -3.83
C LYS A 62 -3.73 9.70 -3.50
N MET A 63 -3.34 8.83 -4.41
CA MET A 63 -2.09 8.07 -4.32
C MET A 63 -0.97 8.76 -5.10
N ASP A 64 0.23 8.85 -4.49
CA ASP A 64 1.50 9.15 -5.16
C ASP A 64 2.44 7.96 -4.98
N ILE A 65 2.57 7.15 -6.03
CA ILE A 65 3.30 5.89 -5.99
C ILE A 65 4.75 6.12 -6.35
N ARG A 66 5.63 6.12 -5.34
CA ARG A 66 7.09 6.25 -5.48
C ARG A 66 7.82 4.90 -5.37
N ALA A 67 7.07 3.81 -5.13
CA ALA A 67 7.60 2.45 -5.10
C ALA A 67 8.37 2.13 -6.37
N ARG A 68 9.50 1.42 -6.24
CA ARG A 68 10.40 1.11 -7.34
C ARG A 68 10.90 -0.33 -7.27
N GLY A 69 10.75 -1.06 -8.37
CA GLY A 69 11.17 -2.44 -8.49
C GLY A 69 12.62 -2.68 -8.11
N GLY A 70 12.84 -3.76 -7.35
CA GLY A 70 14.18 -4.16 -6.91
C GLY A 70 14.77 -3.33 -5.78
N ARG A 71 14.03 -2.39 -5.18
CA ARG A 71 14.53 -1.56 -4.07
C ARG A 71 14.24 -2.20 -2.72
N SER A 72 15.26 -2.20 -1.87
CA SER A 72 15.18 -2.43 -0.42
C SER A 72 15.13 -1.10 0.31
N THR A 73 14.92 -1.10 1.64
CA THR A 73 15.07 0.13 2.44
C THR A 73 16.41 0.80 2.20
N LYS A 74 17.50 0.00 2.16
CA LYS A 74 18.88 0.46 1.90
C LYS A 74 18.99 1.16 0.54
N SER A 75 18.61 0.47 -0.53
CA SER A 75 18.81 1.02 -1.89
C SER A 75 17.79 2.11 -2.23
N PHE A 76 16.59 2.11 -1.67
CA PHE A 76 15.61 3.18 -1.84
C PHE A 76 16.11 4.51 -1.27
N ILE A 77 16.80 4.45 -0.13
CA ILE A 77 17.47 5.60 0.49
C ILE A 77 18.71 5.99 -0.32
N ALA A 78 19.60 5.05 -0.62
CA ALA A 78 20.88 5.31 -1.29
C ALA A 78 20.70 5.90 -2.70
N ASP A 79 19.66 5.50 -3.42
CA ASP A 79 19.34 6.02 -4.76
C ASP A 79 18.65 7.39 -4.73
N GLY A 80 18.47 8.01 -3.55
CA GLY A 80 17.82 9.30 -3.36
C GLY A 80 16.32 9.31 -3.67
N ILE A 81 15.68 8.12 -3.79
CA ILE A 81 14.24 8.03 -4.06
C ILE A 81 13.46 8.48 -2.82
N TRP A 82 13.94 8.08 -1.63
CA TRP A 82 13.38 8.51 -0.36
C TRP A 82 13.45 10.03 -0.17
N ASP A 83 14.59 10.64 -0.45
CA ASP A 83 14.80 12.07 -0.27
C ASP A 83 13.86 12.91 -1.18
N LYS A 84 13.64 12.43 -2.42
CA LYS A 84 12.66 13.04 -3.33
C LYS A 84 11.23 12.88 -2.83
N LEU A 85 10.86 11.71 -2.30
CA LEU A 85 9.53 11.47 -1.75
C LEU A 85 9.29 12.41 -0.56
N ILE A 86 10.20 12.42 0.42
CA ILE A 86 10.02 13.20 1.66
C ILE A 86 10.04 14.71 1.41
N ALA A 87 10.70 15.17 0.34
CA ALA A 87 10.66 16.58 -0.07
C ALA A 87 9.24 17.04 -0.42
N ASP A 88 8.46 16.18 -1.07
CA ASP A 88 7.10 16.50 -1.56
C ASP A 88 6.02 16.32 -0.46
N VAL A 89 6.31 15.59 0.62
CA VAL A 89 5.38 15.31 1.73
C VAL A 89 5.04 16.61 2.49
N LYS A 90 3.74 16.80 2.74
CA LYS A 90 3.19 17.96 3.47
C LYS A 90 2.49 17.53 4.75
N LYS A 91 2.29 18.49 5.64
CA LYS A 91 1.51 18.27 6.88
C LYS A 91 0.13 17.70 6.59
N GLY A 92 -0.18 16.59 7.26
CA GLY A 92 -1.45 15.90 7.15
C GLY A 92 -1.54 14.89 6.02
N ASP A 93 -0.49 14.70 5.21
CA ASP A 93 -0.36 13.58 4.28
C ASP A 93 -0.06 12.27 5.02
N TYR A 94 -0.11 11.17 4.29
CA TYR A 94 0.24 9.85 4.78
C TYR A 94 1.42 9.29 3.96
N VAL A 95 2.29 8.53 4.60
CA VAL A 95 3.36 7.81 3.91
C VAL A 95 3.26 6.34 4.26
N PHE A 96 2.87 5.53 3.29
CA PHE A 96 2.85 4.08 3.37
C PHE A 96 4.25 3.55 3.07
N ILE A 97 4.79 2.72 3.96
CA ILE A 97 6.16 2.20 3.90
C ILE A 97 6.11 0.68 3.91
N GLN A 98 6.43 0.05 2.77
CA GLN A 98 6.45 -1.40 2.62
C GLN A 98 7.73 -1.88 1.94
N PHE A 99 8.57 -2.58 2.68
CA PHE A 99 9.80 -3.20 2.21
C PHE A 99 10.02 -4.56 2.87
N GLY A 100 10.95 -5.37 2.35
CA GLY A 100 11.34 -6.65 2.92
C GLY A 100 11.84 -7.66 1.89
N HIS A 101 11.17 -7.82 0.74
CA HIS A 101 11.57 -8.79 -0.29
C HIS A 101 12.99 -8.58 -0.79
N ASN A 102 13.39 -7.33 -0.99
CA ASN A 102 14.74 -7.00 -1.44
C ASN A 102 15.74 -6.87 -0.29
N ASP A 103 15.29 -6.47 0.90
CA ASP A 103 16.11 -6.47 2.12
C ASP A 103 16.55 -7.90 2.48
N ALA A 104 15.67 -8.89 2.31
CA ALA A 104 15.96 -10.30 2.48
C ALA A 104 16.80 -10.93 1.33
N SER A 105 17.13 -10.18 0.29
CA SER A 105 17.90 -10.67 -0.85
C SER A 105 19.33 -11.02 -0.44
N ARG A 106 19.93 -12.00 -1.12
CA ARG A 106 21.37 -12.30 -0.99
C ARG A 106 22.27 -11.31 -1.76
N ASN A 107 21.68 -10.45 -2.62
CA ASN A 107 22.43 -9.44 -3.33
C ASN A 107 22.88 -8.32 -2.36
N PRO A 108 24.20 -8.10 -2.16
CA PRO A 108 24.71 -7.14 -1.17
C PRO A 108 24.31 -5.68 -1.47
N GLN A 109 24.00 -5.34 -2.71
CA GLN A 109 23.50 -3.99 -3.07
C GLN A 109 22.09 -3.72 -2.53
N ARG A 110 21.30 -4.78 -2.29
CA ARG A 110 19.93 -4.69 -1.81
C ARG A 110 19.80 -5.14 -0.36
N HIS A 111 20.59 -6.14 0.03
CA HIS A 111 20.53 -6.73 1.36
C HIS A 111 20.66 -5.67 2.45
N ALA A 112 19.73 -5.69 3.39
CA ALA A 112 19.83 -4.98 4.65
C ALA A 112 19.75 -6.00 5.79
N SER A 113 20.72 -5.98 6.71
CA SER A 113 20.63 -6.80 7.92
C SER A 113 19.36 -6.44 8.72
N TYR A 114 18.93 -7.28 9.63
CA TYR A 114 17.79 -6.95 10.49
C TYR A 114 17.98 -5.64 11.26
N ALA A 115 19.21 -5.36 11.68
CA ALA A 115 19.55 -4.10 12.36
C ALA A 115 19.46 -2.90 11.43
N ASP A 116 20.04 -2.99 10.22
CA ASP A 116 20.00 -1.93 9.21
C ASP A 116 18.56 -1.68 8.72
N TYR A 117 17.79 -2.77 8.49
CA TYR A 117 16.40 -2.67 8.10
C TYR A 117 15.57 -1.91 9.15
N LYS A 118 15.72 -2.28 10.43
CA LYS A 118 15.07 -1.58 11.54
C LYS A 118 15.50 -0.11 11.59
N ALA A 119 16.80 0.17 11.50
CA ALA A 119 17.32 1.54 11.54
C ALA A 119 16.81 2.40 10.38
N ASN A 120 16.75 1.84 9.16
CA ASN A 120 16.20 2.52 7.98
C ASN A 120 14.72 2.86 8.16
N LEU A 121 13.91 1.93 8.69
CA LEU A 121 12.49 2.18 8.97
C LEU A 121 12.31 3.25 10.04
N ILE A 122 13.11 3.24 11.12
CA ILE A 122 13.10 4.28 12.16
C ILE A 122 13.40 5.65 11.55
N ARG A 123 14.42 5.74 10.68
CA ARG A 123 14.73 6.98 9.95
C ARG A 123 13.52 7.46 9.16
N MET A 124 12.93 6.59 8.34
CA MET A 124 11.78 6.93 7.50
C MET A 124 10.59 7.43 8.34
N ILE A 125 10.26 6.74 9.44
CA ILE A 125 9.18 7.13 10.36
C ILE A 125 9.42 8.52 10.92
N ASN A 126 10.62 8.79 11.43
CA ASN A 126 10.95 10.07 12.05
C ASN A 126 10.93 11.22 11.06
N GLU A 127 11.43 11.02 9.84
CA GLU A 127 11.42 12.04 8.79
C GLU A 127 9.98 12.36 8.32
N VAL A 128 9.09 11.36 8.22
CA VAL A 128 7.66 11.59 7.94
C VAL A 128 7.00 12.41 9.05
N ARG A 129 7.25 12.04 10.32
CA ARG A 129 6.73 12.78 11.47
C ARG A 129 7.23 14.21 11.53
N ALA A 130 8.49 14.44 11.17
CA ALA A 130 9.08 15.80 11.10
C ALA A 130 8.39 16.70 10.07
N LYS A 131 7.76 16.11 9.03
CA LYS A 131 6.91 16.85 8.07
C LYS A 131 5.50 17.14 8.59
N GLY A 132 5.13 16.63 9.78
CA GLY A 132 3.76 16.68 10.28
C GLY A 132 2.81 15.76 9.51
N ALA A 133 3.34 14.75 8.83
CA ALA A 133 2.62 13.70 8.14
C ALA A 133 2.55 12.42 8.99
N THR A 134 1.70 11.49 8.60
CA THR A 134 1.46 10.24 9.34
C THR A 134 2.16 9.08 8.64
N PRO A 135 3.15 8.42 9.26
CA PRO A 135 3.71 7.18 8.74
C PRO A 135 2.74 6.02 8.98
N VAL A 136 2.65 5.13 8.00
CA VAL A 136 1.92 3.86 8.10
C VAL A 136 2.86 2.75 7.65
N LEU A 137 3.16 1.82 8.52
CA LEU A 137 3.95 0.65 8.19
C LEU A 137 3.06 -0.44 7.57
N LEU A 138 3.55 -1.05 6.50
CA LEU A 138 2.95 -2.24 5.92
C LEU A 138 3.97 -3.36 5.96
N THR A 139 3.58 -4.55 6.43
CA THR A 139 4.43 -5.72 6.27
C THR A 139 4.49 -6.13 4.80
N SER A 140 5.61 -6.72 4.35
CA SER A 140 5.69 -7.29 2.99
C SER A 140 4.65 -8.39 2.83
N MET A 141 4.10 -8.51 1.64
CA MET A 141 3.21 -9.64 1.31
C MET A 141 3.97 -10.96 1.38
N VAL A 142 3.25 -12.06 1.65
CA VAL A 142 3.84 -13.39 1.65
C VAL A 142 4.41 -13.73 0.27
N GLN A 143 5.56 -14.41 0.23
CA GLN A 143 6.00 -15.10 -0.97
C GLN A 143 5.25 -16.44 -1.06
N ARG A 144 4.61 -16.70 -2.21
CA ARG A 144 3.77 -17.86 -2.45
C ARG A 144 4.60 -19.13 -2.74
N THR A 145 5.50 -19.51 -1.87
CA THR A 145 6.32 -20.71 -2.09
C THR A 145 5.70 -21.90 -1.39
N PHE A 146 5.14 -22.85 -2.16
CA PHE A 146 4.60 -24.10 -1.63
C PHE A 146 5.62 -25.23 -1.78
N GLN A 147 5.75 -26.07 -0.75
CA GLN A 147 6.51 -27.32 -0.75
C GLN A 147 5.64 -28.42 -0.16
N LYS A 148 5.40 -29.47 -0.93
CA LYS A 148 4.54 -30.61 -0.53
C LYS A 148 3.16 -30.17 0.00
N GLY A 149 2.55 -29.17 -0.67
CA GLY A 149 1.23 -28.64 -0.29
C GLY A 149 1.23 -27.67 0.89
N LEU A 150 2.38 -27.37 1.50
CA LEU A 150 2.48 -26.43 2.62
C LEU A 150 3.15 -25.14 2.15
N LEU A 151 2.60 -24.00 2.57
CA LEU A 151 3.22 -22.71 2.33
C LEU A 151 4.48 -22.56 3.18
N VAL A 152 5.62 -22.36 2.50
CA VAL A 152 6.94 -22.15 3.13
C VAL A 152 7.36 -20.70 2.98
N ASP A 153 7.36 -19.97 4.11
CA ASP A 153 7.69 -18.53 4.12
C ASP A 153 9.16 -18.30 4.52
N ASP A 154 10.07 -18.92 3.77
CA ASP A 154 11.51 -18.90 4.10
C ASP A 154 12.22 -17.61 3.71
N ARG A 155 11.70 -16.88 2.72
CA ARG A 155 12.40 -15.72 2.17
C ARG A 155 12.33 -14.51 3.10
N LEU A 156 11.15 -14.20 3.62
CA LEU A 156 10.94 -13.00 4.43
C LEU A 156 11.38 -13.20 5.88
N LYS A 157 11.37 -14.43 6.40
CA LYS A 157 11.86 -14.78 7.75
C LYS A 157 11.43 -13.75 8.82
N GLY A 158 12.39 -13.08 9.45
CA GLY A 158 12.14 -12.13 10.53
C GLY A 158 11.70 -10.73 10.12
N TYR A 159 11.75 -10.35 8.83
CA TYR A 159 11.45 -8.98 8.39
C TYR A 159 10.02 -8.53 8.73
N PRO A 160 8.94 -9.30 8.47
CA PRO A 160 7.60 -8.90 8.90
C PRO A 160 7.48 -8.77 10.43
N GLY A 161 8.15 -9.63 11.18
CA GLY A 161 8.19 -9.56 12.64
C GLY A 161 8.86 -8.29 13.17
N ILE A 162 9.88 -7.77 12.46
CA ILE A 162 10.51 -6.49 12.82
C ILE A 162 9.52 -5.34 12.61
N VAL A 163 8.79 -5.31 11.48
CA VAL A 163 7.79 -4.28 11.20
C VAL A 163 6.72 -4.25 12.29
N ARG A 164 6.16 -5.41 12.66
CA ARG A 164 5.13 -5.52 13.71
C ARG A 164 5.62 -4.99 15.07
N ARG A 165 6.84 -5.40 15.47
CA ARG A 165 7.43 -4.91 16.73
C ARG A 165 7.70 -3.41 16.68
N LEU A 166 8.28 -2.92 15.58
CA LEU A 166 8.59 -1.50 15.42
C LEU A 166 7.35 -0.63 15.43
N ALA A 167 6.27 -1.07 14.77
CA ALA A 167 4.98 -0.38 14.81
C ALA A 167 4.50 -0.18 16.25
N LYS A 168 4.57 -1.23 17.07
CA LYS A 168 4.22 -1.17 18.49
C LYS A 168 5.18 -0.31 19.30
N GLU A 169 6.51 -0.47 19.11
CA GLU A 169 7.56 0.26 19.85
C GLU A 169 7.49 1.77 19.60
N MET A 170 7.12 2.19 18.40
CA MET A 170 7.09 3.60 18.00
C MET A 170 5.69 4.18 17.89
N ASP A 171 4.66 3.44 18.25
CA ASP A 171 3.26 3.85 18.12
C ASP A 171 2.96 4.33 16.68
N VAL A 172 3.21 3.46 15.70
CA VAL A 172 2.97 3.70 14.27
C VAL A 172 1.85 2.83 13.78
N LEU A 173 0.96 3.38 12.96
CA LEU A 173 -0.11 2.64 12.30
C LEU A 173 0.47 1.47 11.49
N LEU A 174 -0.16 0.30 11.58
CA LEU A 174 0.28 -0.94 10.93
C LEU A 174 -0.85 -1.56 10.13
N ILE A 175 -0.56 -1.89 8.87
CA ILE A 175 -1.39 -2.78 8.05
C ILE A 175 -0.60 -4.07 7.83
N ASP A 176 -1.09 -5.18 8.38
CA ASP A 176 -0.39 -6.46 8.31
C ASP A 176 -0.68 -7.23 7.01
N CYS A 177 -0.15 -6.72 5.90
CA CYS A 177 -0.32 -7.34 4.59
C CYS A 177 0.24 -8.77 4.52
N HIS A 178 1.30 -9.08 5.31
CA HIS A 178 1.87 -10.41 5.35
C HIS A 178 0.87 -11.42 5.89
N GLN A 179 0.21 -11.11 7.01
CA GLN A 179 -0.78 -12.01 7.60
C GLN A 179 -1.98 -12.20 6.66
N LYS A 180 -2.57 -11.09 6.17
CA LYS A 180 -3.72 -11.13 5.26
C LYS A 180 -3.44 -11.95 3.99
N THR A 181 -2.30 -11.72 3.34
CA THR A 181 -1.93 -12.46 2.12
C THR A 181 -1.54 -13.90 2.40
N ARG A 182 -0.92 -14.18 3.55
CA ARG A 182 -0.60 -15.55 3.98
C ARG A 182 -1.88 -16.37 4.21
N ASP A 183 -2.81 -15.82 4.97
CA ASP A 183 -4.08 -16.50 5.26
C ASP A 183 -4.85 -16.76 3.98
N PHE A 184 -4.90 -15.79 3.07
CA PHE A 184 -5.51 -15.97 1.77
C PHE A 184 -4.89 -17.12 0.97
N VAL A 185 -3.57 -17.15 0.74
CA VAL A 185 -2.95 -18.21 -0.08
C VAL A 185 -2.98 -19.57 0.58
N VAL A 186 -2.98 -19.63 1.92
CA VAL A 186 -3.15 -20.90 2.68
C VAL A 186 -4.57 -21.43 2.50
N THR A 187 -5.58 -20.56 2.62
CA THR A 187 -6.99 -20.92 2.49
C THR A 187 -7.31 -21.47 1.10
N ILE A 188 -6.85 -20.78 0.04
CA ILE A 188 -7.16 -21.20 -1.33
C ILE A 188 -6.22 -22.29 -1.86
N GLY A 189 -5.04 -22.44 -1.26
CA GLY A 189 -4.08 -23.49 -1.59
C GLY A 189 -3.18 -23.19 -2.80
N ASP A 190 -2.27 -24.12 -3.10
CA ASP A 190 -1.21 -23.94 -4.11
C ASP A 190 -1.78 -23.65 -5.51
N GLU A 191 -2.56 -24.55 -6.08
CA GLU A 191 -3.02 -24.43 -7.47
C GLU A 191 -3.94 -23.21 -7.67
N ALA A 192 -4.91 -23.00 -6.78
CA ALA A 192 -5.87 -21.92 -6.88
C ALA A 192 -5.26 -20.53 -6.65
N SER A 193 -4.10 -20.47 -5.99
CA SER A 193 -3.39 -19.20 -5.80
C SER A 193 -2.52 -18.77 -7.00
N LYS A 194 -2.14 -19.66 -7.91
CA LYS A 194 -1.30 -19.34 -9.07
C LYS A 194 -1.84 -18.20 -9.95
N PRO A 195 -3.15 -18.11 -10.26
CA PRO A 195 -3.69 -17.02 -11.09
C PRO A 195 -3.55 -15.61 -10.50
N TYR A 196 -3.26 -15.48 -9.22
CA TYR A 196 -3.01 -14.19 -8.56
C TYR A 196 -1.55 -13.74 -8.73
N TYR A 197 -0.64 -14.68 -9.02
CA TYR A 197 0.80 -14.45 -9.20
C TYR A 197 1.19 -14.62 -10.67
N ARG A 198 2.43 -14.24 -11.02
CA ARG A 198 2.89 -14.29 -12.41
C ARG A 198 3.26 -15.71 -12.83
N TYR A 199 2.23 -16.53 -13.06
CA TYR A 199 2.32 -17.87 -13.62
C TYR A 199 1.79 -17.84 -15.05
N LEU A 200 2.69 -17.82 -16.04
CA LEU A 200 2.35 -17.69 -17.46
C LEU A 200 3.07 -18.75 -18.27
N GLY A 201 2.34 -19.34 -19.21
CA GLY A 201 2.92 -20.25 -20.21
C GLY A 201 3.84 -19.55 -21.19
N PRO A 202 4.49 -20.33 -22.09
CA PRO A 202 5.29 -19.78 -23.19
C PRO A 202 4.47 -18.82 -24.07
N ASP A 203 5.17 -17.85 -24.66
CA ASP A 203 4.65 -16.89 -25.67
C ASP A 203 3.52 -15.96 -25.23
N ILE A 204 3.18 -15.96 -23.92
CA ILE A 204 2.14 -15.05 -23.37
C ILE A 204 2.76 -13.70 -23.00
N ASP A 205 3.89 -13.70 -22.30
CA ASP A 205 4.55 -12.47 -21.86
C ASP A 205 5.78 -12.18 -22.71
N PRO A 206 5.82 -11.06 -23.48
CA PRO A 206 6.94 -10.73 -24.35
C PRO A 206 8.27 -10.57 -23.61
N PHE A 207 8.24 -10.25 -22.30
CA PHE A 207 9.42 -10.20 -21.45
C PHE A 207 9.86 -11.58 -20.93
N LYS A 208 9.03 -12.61 -21.11
CA LYS A 208 9.25 -13.99 -20.65
C LYS A 208 8.75 -15.00 -21.67
N PRO A 209 9.35 -15.04 -22.90
CA PRO A 209 8.85 -15.86 -23.99
C PRO A 209 8.86 -17.37 -23.69
N LYS A 210 9.68 -17.82 -22.74
CA LYS A 210 9.71 -19.23 -22.28
C LYS A 210 8.66 -19.53 -21.18
N GLY A 211 7.80 -18.56 -20.85
CA GLY A 211 6.94 -18.64 -19.69
C GLY A 211 7.65 -18.27 -18.38
N ILE A 212 6.90 -18.23 -17.30
CA ILE A 212 7.42 -17.91 -15.97
C ILE A 212 6.54 -18.47 -14.87
N ALA A 213 7.18 -18.93 -13.79
CA ALA A 213 6.57 -19.24 -12.49
C ALA A 213 7.22 -18.30 -11.45
N ASP A 214 6.48 -17.32 -10.95
CA ASP A 214 6.98 -16.29 -10.05
C ASP A 214 6.06 -16.17 -8.85
N ASP A 215 6.56 -16.59 -7.70
CA ASP A 215 5.85 -16.62 -6.42
C ASP A 215 5.81 -15.26 -5.69
N THR A 216 6.35 -14.21 -6.30
CA THR A 216 6.48 -12.90 -5.66
C THR A 216 5.64 -11.82 -6.35
N HIS A 217 5.76 -11.72 -7.69
CA HIS A 217 5.09 -10.66 -8.43
C HIS A 217 3.68 -11.07 -8.82
N MET A 218 2.77 -10.12 -8.70
CA MET A 218 1.35 -10.35 -8.93
C MET A 218 0.93 -9.95 -10.33
N MET A 219 -0.07 -10.67 -10.83
CA MET A 219 -0.95 -10.27 -11.94
C MET A 219 -1.96 -9.23 -11.44
N GLU A 220 -2.73 -8.65 -12.35
CA GLU A 220 -3.76 -7.66 -12.00
C GLU A 220 -4.75 -8.21 -10.95
N LYS A 221 -5.22 -9.46 -11.11
CA LYS A 221 -6.11 -10.13 -10.15
C LYS A 221 -5.51 -10.13 -8.74
N GLY A 222 -4.23 -10.51 -8.60
CA GLY A 222 -3.53 -10.52 -7.33
C GLY A 222 -3.32 -9.12 -6.76
N ALA A 223 -2.96 -8.16 -7.61
CA ALA A 223 -2.75 -6.78 -7.21
C ALA A 223 -4.05 -6.12 -6.68
N LYS A 224 -5.20 -6.38 -7.32
CA LYS A 224 -6.53 -5.95 -6.84
C LYS A 224 -6.83 -6.54 -5.47
N ARG A 225 -6.61 -7.85 -5.30
CA ARG A 225 -6.84 -8.55 -4.05
C ARG A 225 -6.02 -7.96 -2.90
N VAL A 226 -4.72 -7.72 -3.13
CA VAL A 226 -3.87 -7.10 -2.10
C VAL A 226 -4.28 -5.66 -1.82
N ALA A 227 -4.67 -4.90 -2.83
CA ALA A 227 -5.20 -3.55 -2.63
C ALA A 227 -6.46 -3.55 -1.75
N ALA A 228 -7.37 -4.53 -1.95
CA ALA A 228 -8.54 -4.69 -1.08
C ALA A 228 -8.13 -5.05 0.36
N PHE A 229 -7.14 -5.93 0.58
CA PHE A 229 -6.61 -6.21 1.92
C PHE A 229 -5.97 -4.98 2.57
N VAL A 230 -5.31 -4.12 1.80
CA VAL A 230 -4.77 -2.85 2.31
C VAL A 230 -5.91 -1.91 2.70
N ALA A 231 -6.94 -1.78 1.87
CA ALA A 231 -8.11 -0.96 2.16
C ALA A 231 -8.89 -1.48 3.39
N GLU A 232 -9.07 -2.80 3.51
CA GLU A 232 -9.61 -3.44 4.71
C GLU A 232 -8.77 -3.09 5.95
N GLY A 233 -7.44 -3.19 5.86
CA GLY A 233 -6.54 -2.78 6.92
C GLY A 233 -6.65 -1.29 7.27
N MET A 234 -6.95 -0.41 6.31
CA MET A 234 -7.24 1.00 6.59
C MET A 234 -8.55 1.16 7.38
N LEU A 235 -9.58 0.36 7.10
CA LEU A 235 -10.83 0.35 7.88
C LEU A 235 -10.58 -0.10 9.33
N GLU A 236 -9.76 -1.14 9.52
CA GLU A 236 -9.41 -1.70 10.85
C GLU A 236 -8.64 -0.71 11.74
N LEU A 237 -7.99 0.31 11.17
CA LEU A 237 -7.24 1.30 11.94
C LEU A 237 -8.15 2.26 12.72
N ASP A 238 -9.44 2.32 12.42
CA ASP A 238 -10.46 3.15 13.07
C ASP A 238 -9.98 4.60 13.35
N ASN A 239 -9.46 5.22 12.31
CA ASN A 239 -9.00 6.60 12.34
C ASN A 239 -9.35 7.33 11.05
N ARG A 240 -8.78 8.52 10.80
CA ARG A 240 -9.10 9.29 9.59
C ARG A 240 -8.84 8.53 8.28
N LEU A 241 -7.94 7.54 8.24
CA LEU A 241 -7.69 6.73 7.04
C LEU A 241 -8.90 5.88 6.67
N SER A 242 -9.65 5.37 7.65
CA SER A 242 -10.86 4.59 7.39
C SER A 242 -11.91 5.39 6.62
N GLY A 243 -12.02 6.69 6.89
CA GLY A 243 -12.96 7.59 6.20
C GLY A 243 -12.65 7.83 4.72
N TYR A 244 -11.49 7.43 4.22
CA TYR A 244 -11.17 7.49 2.79
C TYR A 244 -11.57 6.24 2.02
N VAL A 245 -11.96 5.16 2.70
CA VAL A 245 -12.21 3.85 2.09
C VAL A 245 -13.67 3.72 1.66
N LEU A 246 -13.90 3.21 0.47
CA LEU A 246 -15.19 2.80 -0.06
C LEU A 246 -15.46 1.35 0.37
N GLU A 247 -15.99 1.18 1.58
CA GLU A 247 -16.16 -0.11 2.24
C GLU A 247 -16.94 -1.13 1.39
N GLU A 248 -18.01 -0.70 0.72
CA GLU A 248 -18.81 -1.58 -0.15
C GLU A 248 -17.96 -2.24 -1.24
N LYS A 249 -17.03 -1.48 -1.86
CA LYS A 249 -16.14 -2.02 -2.89
C LYS A 249 -15.12 -3.02 -2.33
N VAL A 250 -14.67 -2.80 -1.09
CA VAL A 250 -13.78 -3.72 -0.40
C VAL A 250 -14.51 -5.03 -0.12
N LEU A 251 -15.73 -4.96 0.43
CA LEU A 251 -16.56 -6.12 0.73
C LEU A 251 -16.94 -6.90 -0.53
N GLU A 252 -17.22 -6.22 -1.66
CA GLU A 252 -17.46 -6.84 -2.95
C GLU A 252 -16.25 -7.67 -3.40
N GLU A 253 -15.04 -7.06 -3.42
CA GLU A 253 -13.80 -7.74 -3.83
C GLU A 253 -13.44 -8.90 -2.89
N LEU A 254 -13.56 -8.73 -1.57
CA LEU A 254 -13.19 -9.75 -0.59
C LEU A 254 -14.27 -10.82 -0.40
N GLY A 255 -15.54 -10.47 -0.55
CA GLY A 255 -16.67 -11.40 -0.40
C GLY A 255 -16.73 -12.48 -1.47
N ASP A 256 -16.21 -12.22 -2.67
CA ASP A 256 -16.14 -13.21 -3.75
C ASP A 256 -15.19 -14.38 -3.42
N ILE A 257 -14.22 -14.19 -2.54
CA ILE A 257 -13.31 -15.27 -2.12
C ILE A 257 -14.07 -16.38 -1.39
N TYR A 258 -14.90 -15.99 -0.44
CA TYR A 258 -15.60 -16.97 0.39
C TYR A 258 -16.65 -17.73 -0.41
N ARG A 259 -17.32 -17.06 -1.35
CA ARG A 259 -18.30 -17.70 -2.24
C ARG A 259 -17.67 -18.69 -3.22
N GLU A 260 -16.52 -18.39 -3.83
CA GLU A 260 -15.81 -19.30 -4.75
C GLU A 260 -15.33 -20.60 -4.05
N TYR A 261 -15.22 -20.61 -2.70
CA TYR A 261 -14.71 -21.77 -1.93
C TYR A 261 -15.77 -22.52 -1.15
N GLU A 262 -16.90 -21.90 -0.82
CA GLU A 262 -18.04 -22.59 -0.19
C GLU A 262 -18.81 -23.50 -1.18
N GLU A 263 -18.68 -23.25 -2.48
CA GLU A 263 -19.33 -24.02 -3.56
C GLU A 263 -18.50 -25.22 -4.07
N LYS A 264 -17.32 -25.49 -3.50
CA LYS A 264 -16.46 -26.64 -3.86
C LYS A 264 -16.33 -27.66 -2.73
#